data_14ed3cf773ff68b00bc68ef99f23ac0b
#
_entry.id   14ed3cf773ff68b00bc68ef99f23ac0b
#
_cell.length_a   1.000
_cell.length_b   1.000
_cell.length_c   1.000
_cell.angle_alpha   90.00
_cell.angle_beta   90.00
_cell.angle_gamma   90.00
#
_symmetry.space_group_name_H-M   'P 1'
#
loop_
_entity.id
_entity.type
_entity.pdbx_description
1 polymer ?
#
loop_
_entity_poly.entity_id
_entity_poly.type
_entity_poly.pdbx_seq_one_letter_code
_entity_poly.pdbx_strand_id
1 'polypeptide(L)'
;MNRNIINEVKIICDLPKGVFPIAGLSLGWPEEKSNISYRLPQDVVIHYNAYNDENLFNKIEEYDERVFKVDPIPKEKQRHINLYGIAERGTWSENIIRQLSVPERDKFKIWLKDHGFNLE
;
A
#
# COMPACT_ATOMS: atom_id res chain seq x y z
N MET A 1 -7.33 -3.84 -7.67
CA MET A 1 -8.12 -2.60 -7.61
C MET A 1 -7.42 -1.55 -8.45
N ASN A 2 -8.08 -0.98 -9.44
CA ASN A 2 -7.48 0.06 -10.29
C ASN A 2 -7.30 1.34 -9.45
N ARG A 3 -6.06 1.81 -9.26
CA ARG A 3 -5.78 3.02 -8.46
C ARG A 3 -5.81 4.31 -9.28
N ASN A 4 -6.13 4.22 -10.56
CA ASN A 4 -6.26 5.36 -11.47
C ASN A 4 -7.71 5.86 -11.59
N ILE A 5 -8.46 5.88 -10.48
CA ILE A 5 -9.88 6.28 -10.43
C ILE A 5 -10.09 7.77 -10.10
N ILE A 6 -9.03 8.57 -10.16
CA ILE A 6 -9.08 9.97 -9.72
C ILE A 6 -10.07 10.82 -10.52
N ASN A 7 -10.23 10.55 -11.82
CA ASN A 7 -11.22 11.24 -12.65
C ASN A 7 -12.65 10.91 -12.24
N GLU A 8 -12.92 9.65 -11.90
CA GLU A 8 -14.24 9.20 -11.46
C GLU A 8 -14.61 9.88 -10.13
N VAL A 9 -13.66 9.92 -9.18
CA VAL A 9 -13.87 10.62 -7.90
C VAL A 9 -14.09 12.12 -8.11
N LYS A 10 -13.33 12.75 -9.02
CA LYS A 10 -13.50 14.16 -9.36
C LYS A 10 -14.91 14.45 -9.87
N ILE A 11 -15.44 13.61 -10.77
CA ILE A 11 -16.78 13.75 -11.33
C ILE A 11 -17.86 13.55 -10.26
N ILE A 12 -17.74 12.49 -9.46
CA ILE A 12 -18.72 12.15 -8.42
C ILE A 12 -18.80 13.25 -7.35
N CYS A 13 -17.63 13.82 -6.98
CA CYS A 13 -17.54 14.86 -5.94
C CYS A 13 -17.62 16.28 -6.49
N ASP A 14 -17.80 16.46 -7.81
CA ASP A 14 -17.84 17.78 -8.49
C ASP A 14 -16.65 18.68 -8.09
N LEU A 15 -15.43 18.13 -8.11
CA LEU A 15 -14.25 18.84 -7.66
C LEU A 15 -13.80 19.89 -8.69
N PRO A 16 -13.59 21.15 -8.27
CA PRO A 16 -13.16 22.21 -9.16
C PRO A 16 -11.70 22.03 -9.59
N LYS A 17 -11.26 22.84 -10.56
CA LYS A 17 -9.85 22.93 -10.96
C LYS A 17 -8.99 23.36 -9.76
N GLY A 18 -7.80 22.77 -9.62
CA GLY A 18 -6.90 23.06 -8.50
C GLY A 18 -7.22 22.27 -7.21
N VAL A 19 -8.21 21.38 -7.24
CA VAL A 19 -8.55 20.49 -6.12
C VAL A 19 -8.44 19.03 -6.55
N PHE A 20 -7.83 18.20 -5.71
CA PHE A 20 -7.77 16.75 -5.93
C PHE A 20 -7.99 15.97 -4.62
N PRO A 21 -8.58 14.76 -4.69
CA PRO A 21 -8.80 13.93 -3.53
C PRO A 21 -7.50 13.28 -3.07
N ILE A 22 -7.17 13.40 -1.78
CA ILE A 22 -5.98 12.76 -1.18
C ILE A 22 -6.32 11.37 -0.66
N ALA A 23 -7.43 11.27 0.08
CA ALA A 23 -7.87 10.05 0.73
C ALA A 23 -9.39 10.04 0.89
N GLY A 24 -9.94 8.85 1.03
CA GLY A 24 -11.34 8.63 1.38
C GLY A 24 -11.44 7.84 2.69
N LEU A 25 -12.47 8.13 3.48
CA LEU A 25 -12.80 7.41 4.69
C LEU A 25 -14.22 6.85 4.56
N SER A 26 -14.33 5.52 4.68
CA SER A 26 -15.65 4.85 4.76
C SER A 26 -16.02 4.63 6.22
N LEU A 27 -17.24 5.00 6.56
CA LEU A 27 -17.82 4.79 7.89
C LEU A 27 -19.02 3.86 7.76
N GLY A 28 -19.15 2.92 8.71
CA GLY A 28 -20.24 1.97 8.70
C GLY A 28 -20.21 1.04 9.92
N TRP A 29 -21.24 0.23 10.05
CA TRP A 29 -21.28 -0.82 11.04
C TRP A 29 -20.55 -2.05 10.50
N PRO A 30 -19.60 -2.66 11.26
CA PRO A 30 -18.93 -3.86 10.80
C PRO A 30 -19.90 -5.04 10.73
N GLU A 31 -19.89 -5.76 9.62
CA GLU A 31 -20.69 -6.98 9.44
C GLU A 31 -20.07 -8.17 10.19
N GLU A 32 -18.74 -8.17 10.29
CA GLU A 32 -17.97 -9.22 10.97
C GLU A 32 -16.97 -8.61 11.97
N LYS A 33 -16.64 -9.38 13.03
CA LYS A 33 -15.52 -9.05 13.91
C LYS A 33 -14.20 -9.24 13.14
N SER A 34 -13.58 -8.14 12.74
CA SER A 34 -12.25 -8.20 12.15
C SER A 34 -11.16 -8.40 13.21
N ASN A 35 -10.12 -9.14 12.86
CA ASN A 35 -8.93 -9.26 13.67
C ASN A 35 -8.08 -7.99 13.56
N ILE A 36 -7.39 -7.63 14.65
CA ILE A 36 -6.40 -6.56 14.61
C ILE A 36 -5.21 -7.04 13.76
N SER A 37 -4.94 -6.35 12.66
CA SER A 37 -3.80 -6.68 11.81
C SER A 37 -2.47 -6.43 12.55
N TYR A 38 -1.53 -7.35 12.36
CA TYR A 38 -0.18 -7.19 12.89
C TYR A 38 0.46 -5.90 12.36
N ARG A 39 1.25 -5.25 13.20
CA ARG A 39 2.06 -4.08 12.83
C ARG A 39 3.53 -4.43 12.87
N LEU A 40 4.32 -3.72 12.07
CA LEU A 40 5.77 -3.79 12.18
C LEU A 40 6.20 -3.42 13.60
N PRO A 41 7.30 -3.97 14.11
CA PRO A 41 7.87 -3.55 15.39
C PRO A 41 8.10 -2.04 15.41
N GLN A 42 7.86 -1.41 16.57
CA GLN A 42 7.96 0.05 16.67
C GLN A 42 9.34 0.59 16.34
N ASP A 43 10.38 -0.12 16.69
CA ASP A 43 11.78 0.21 16.42
C ASP A 43 12.20 0.10 14.94
N VAL A 44 11.32 -0.43 14.09
CA VAL A 44 11.47 -0.39 12.61
C VAL A 44 10.93 0.92 12.02
N VAL A 45 9.97 1.56 12.70
CA VAL A 45 9.26 2.74 12.17
C VAL A 45 9.45 4.01 13.02
N ILE A 46 9.96 3.89 14.23
CA ILE A 46 10.20 5.02 15.13
C ILE A 46 11.70 5.12 15.43
N HIS A 47 12.29 6.24 15.07
CA HIS A 47 13.70 6.53 15.29
C HIS A 47 13.83 7.76 16.18
N TYR A 48 14.73 7.72 17.17
CA TYR A 48 14.99 8.83 18.08
C TYR A 48 16.31 9.52 17.70
N ASN A 49 16.25 10.81 17.46
CA ASN A 49 17.39 11.69 17.09
C ASN A 49 18.09 11.34 15.78
N ALA A 50 18.19 10.08 15.41
CA ALA A 50 18.84 9.63 14.19
C ALA A 50 18.13 8.38 13.64
N TYR A 51 18.16 8.22 12.32
CA TYR A 51 17.71 7.00 11.66
C TYR A 51 18.63 5.84 12.02
N ASN A 52 18.05 4.69 12.33
CA ASN A 52 18.79 3.45 12.62
C ASN A 52 18.06 2.27 11.97
N ASP A 53 18.75 1.55 11.13
CA ASP A 53 18.27 0.36 10.42
C ASP A 53 19.03 -0.92 10.85
N GLU A 54 19.76 -0.88 11.95
CA GLU A 54 20.42 -2.06 12.50
C GLU A 54 19.41 -3.19 12.70
N ASN A 55 19.77 -4.37 12.20
CA ASN A 55 18.93 -5.56 12.21
C ASN A 55 17.56 -5.45 11.52
N LEU A 56 17.36 -4.45 10.64
CA LEU A 56 16.10 -4.26 9.94
C LEU A 56 15.62 -5.53 9.21
N PHE A 57 16.53 -6.19 8.50
CA PHE A 57 16.19 -7.42 7.75
C PHE A 57 15.70 -8.54 8.68
N ASN A 58 16.37 -8.77 9.77
CA ASN A 58 15.97 -9.79 10.76
C ASN A 58 14.59 -9.47 11.35
N LYS A 59 14.33 -8.20 11.67
CA LYS A 59 13.02 -7.75 12.21
C LYS A 59 11.89 -7.93 11.20
N ILE A 60 12.15 -7.67 9.92
CA ILE A 60 11.18 -7.90 8.85
C ILE A 60 10.93 -9.40 8.67
N GLU A 61 11.97 -10.22 8.70
CA GLU A 61 11.84 -11.67 8.60
C GLU A 61 11.02 -12.24 9.77
N GLU A 62 11.30 -11.84 10.99
CA GLU A 62 10.50 -12.21 12.17
C GLU A 62 9.03 -11.73 12.06
N TYR A 63 8.82 -10.55 11.49
CA TYR A 63 7.47 -10.05 11.21
C TYR A 63 6.76 -10.92 10.18
N ASP A 64 7.43 -11.25 9.08
CA ASP A 64 6.89 -12.11 8.03
C ASP A 64 6.51 -13.48 8.56
N GLU A 65 7.35 -14.07 9.43
CA GLU A 65 7.05 -15.35 10.09
C GLU A 65 5.79 -15.28 10.95
N ARG A 66 5.62 -14.20 11.71
CA ARG A 66 4.43 -14.01 12.56
C ARG A 66 3.15 -13.83 11.73
N VAL A 67 3.23 -12.98 10.70
CA VAL A 67 2.08 -12.71 9.83
C VAL A 67 1.72 -13.96 9.04
N PHE A 68 2.70 -14.65 8.49
CA PHE A 68 2.47 -15.87 7.72
C PHE A 68 1.75 -16.98 8.51
N LYS A 69 2.04 -17.11 9.80
CA LYS A 69 1.37 -18.11 10.67
C LYS A 69 -0.10 -17.82 10.90
N VAL A 70 -0.51 -16.57 10.83
CA VAL A 70 -1.87 -16.13 11.22
C VAL A 70 -2.70 -15.72 10.01
N ASP A 71 -2.10 -15.01 9.06
CA ASP A 71 -2.78 -14.47 7.88
C ASP A 71 -1.85 -14.56 6.64
N PRO A 72 -1.56 -15.77 6.16
CA PRO A 72 -0.73 -15.96 4.97
C PRO A 72 -1.41 -15.38 3.75
N ILE A 73 -0.63 -14.75 2.85
CA ILE A 73 -1.17 -14.20 1.61
C ILE A 73 -1.48 -15.34 0.64
N PRO A 74 -2.77 -15.56 0.31
CA PRO A 74 -3.16 -16.61 -0.63
C PRO A 74 -2.51 -16.40 -2.01
N LYS A 75 -2.27 -17.50 -2.73
CA LYS A 75 -1.59 -17.47 -4.04
C LYS A 75 -2.28 -16.52 -5.02
N GLU A 76 -3.59 -16.50 -5.05
CA GLU A 76 -4.40 -15.63 -5.91
C GLU A 76 -4.41 -14.15 -5.51
N LYS A 77 -3.97 -13.82 -4.28
CA LYS A 77 -3.86 -12.43 -3.79
C LYS A 77 -2.43 -11.88 -3.84
N GLN A 78 -1.47 -12.67 -4.30
CA GLN A 78 -0.11 -12.20 -4.49
C GLN A 78 -0.05 -11.14 -5.61
N ARG A 79 0.78 -10.13 -5.42
CA ARG A 79 0.94 -9.04 -6.37
C ARG A 79 1.76 -9.46 -7.59
N HIS A 80 1.36 -8.93 -8.75
CA HIS A 80 2.10 -9.04 -10.01
C HIS A 80 2.56 -10.47 -10.36
N ILE A 81 1.67 -11.45 -10.18
CA ILE A 81 1.94 -12.87 -10.51
C ILE A 81 2.41 -13.05 -11.96
N ASN A 82 1.95 -12.21 -12.87
CA ASN A 82 2.36 -12.27 -14.28
C ASN A 82 3.84 -11.92 -14.49
N LEU A 83 4.44 -11.14 -13.58
CA LEU A 83 5.85 -10.72 -13.65
C LEU A 83 6.76 -11.63 -12.81
N TYR A 84 6.32 -12.01 -11.63
CA TYR A 84 7.16 -12.69 -10.63
C TYR A 84 6.78 -14.16 -10.41
N GLY A 85 5.72 -14.63 -11.04
CA GLY A 85 5.18 -15.95 -10.74
C GLY A 85 4.50 -16.03 -9.37
N ILE A 86 4.10 -17.22 -8.98
CA ILE A 86 3.48 -17.49 -7.68
C ILE A 86 4.60 -17.93 -6.73
N ALA A 87 4.77 -17.20 -5.62
CA ALA A 87 5.64 -17.64 -4.55
C ALA A 87 4.97 -18.76 -3.77
N GLU A 88 5.72 -19.79 -3.42
CA GLU A 88 5.24 -20.89 -2.59
C GLU A 88 4.83 -20.39 -1.21
N ARG A 89 5.60 -19.45 -0.68
CA ARG A 89 5.35 -18.79 0.59
C ARG A 89 5.05 -17.31 0.35
N GLY A 90 3.78 -16.93 0.40
CA GLY A 90 3.35 -15.54 0.25
C GLY A 90 3.60 -14.73 1.54
N THR A 91 4.76 -14.09 1.67
CA THR A 91 5.08 -13.23 2.81
C THR A 91 4.62 -11.79 2.56
N TRP A 92 4.47 -11.02 3.65
CA TRP A 92 4.10 -9.62 3.56
C TRP A 92 5.18 -8.79 2.84
N SER A 93 6.45 -8.93 3.23
CA SER A 93 7.54 -8.16 2.66
C SER A 93 7.71 -8.41 1.16
N GLU A 94 7.69 -9.68 0.72
CA GLU A 94 7.75 -10.02 -0.70
C GLU A 94 6.59 -9.38 -1.47
N ASN A 95 5.38 -9.44 -0.93
CA ASN A 95 4.20 -8.88 -1.60
C ASN A 95 4.26 -7.35 -1.69
N ILE A 96 4.84 -6.66 -0.70
CA ILE A 96 5.09 -5.21 -0.74
C ILE A 96 6.18 -4.87 -1.77
N ILE A 97 7.28 -5.62 -1.81
CA ILE A 97 8.33 -5.43 -2.82
C ILE A 97 7.74 -5.56 -4.23
N ARG A 98 6.95 -6.60 -4.48
CA ARG A 98 6.25 -6.79 -5.75
C ARG A 98 5.34 -5.61 -6.08
N GLN A 99 4.59 -5.09 -5.10
CA GLN A 99 3.73 -3.94 -5.29
C GLN A 99 4.51 -2.68 -5.67
N LEU A 100 5.61 -2.40 -4.98
CA LEU A 100 6.40 -1.19 -5.19
C LEU A 100 7.28 -1.24 -6.45
N SER A 101 7.54 -2.43 -6.99
CA SER A 101 8.32 -2.61 -8.20
C SER A 101 7.63 -2.14 -9.49
N VAL A 102 6.32 -1.97 -9.43
CA VAL A 102 5.50 -1.51 -10.57
C VAL A 102 4.80 -0.22 -10.21
N PRO A 103 4.91 0.85 -11.03
CA PRO A 103 4.20 2.10 -10.78
C PRO A 103 2.68 1.89 -10.81
N GLU A 104 2.01 2.03 -9.68
CA GLU A 104 0.55 1.88 -9.59
C GLU A 104 -0.22 3.16 -9.97
N ARG A 105 0.47 4.31 -10.02
CA ARG A 105 -0.11 5.63 -10.30
C ARG A 105 0.72 6.41 -11.32
N ASP A 106 1.14 5.75 -12.37
CA ASP A 106 1.97 6.31 -13.44
C ASP A 106 1.34 7.56 -14.10
N LYS A 107 0.00 7.59 -14.19
CA LYS A 107 -0.75 8.71 -14.79
C LYS A 107 -1.03 9.87 -13.83
N PHE A 108 -0.73 9.72 -12.55
CA PHE A 108 -1.10 10.73 -11.55
C PHE A 108 -0.37 12.07 -11.74
N LYS A 109 0.91 12.04 -12.10
CA LYS A 109 1.70 13.27 -12.38
C LYS A 109 1.14 14.03 -13.58
N ILE A 110 0.76 13.32 -14.63
CA ILE A 110 0.15 13.92 -15.83
C ILE A 110 -1.19 14.53 -15.46
N TRP A 111 -2.01 13.78 -14.74
CA TRP A 111 -3.31 14.25 -14.28
C TRP A 111 -3.21 15.53 -13.45
N LEU A 112 -2.25 15.64 -12.52
CA LEU A 112 -2.03 16.85 -11.73
C LEU A 112 -1.70 18.06 -12.60
N LYS A 113 -0.80 17.90 -13.58
CA LYS A 113 -0.43 18.96 -14.53
C LYS A 113 -1.65 19.45 -15.32
N ASP A 114 -2.46 18.56 -15.86
CA ASP A 114 -3.66 18.88 -16.64
C ASP A 114 -4.72 19.61 -15.80
N HIS A 115 -4.67 19.46 -14.47
CA HIS A 115 -5.59 20.10 -13.53
C HIS A 115 -5.04 21.35 -12.84
N GLY A 116 -3.92 21.88 -13.34
CA GLY A 116 -3.39 23.18 -12.95
C GLY A 116 -2.39 23.16 -11.79
N PHE A 117 -1.84 21.99 -11.47
CA PHE A 117 -0.75 21.87 -10.49
C PHE A 117 0.60 21.91 -11.22
N ASN A 118 1.40 22.94 -10.96
CA ASN A 118 2.78 23.02 -11.45
C ASN A 118 3.66 22.18 -10.51
N LEU A 119 4.11 21.04 -11.02
CA LEU A 119 5.09 20.19 -10.35
C LEU A 119 6.41 20.37 -11.10
N GLU A 120 7.32 21.12 -10.52
CA GLU A 120 8.71 21.21 -10.98
C GLU A 120 9.49 19.94 -10.66
#